data_831f4d638d9f1a9c1602a14834a24704
#
_entry.id   831f4d638d9f1a9c1602a14834a24704
#
_cell.length_a   1.000
_cell.length_b   1.000
_cell.length_c   1.000
_cell.angle_alpha   90.00
_cell.angle_beta   90.00
_cell.angle_gamma   90.00
#
_symmetry.space_group_name_H-M   'P 1'
#
loop_
_entity.id
_entity.type
_entity.pdbx_description
1 polymer ?
#
loop_
_entity_poly.entity_id
_entity_poly.type
_entity_poly.pdbx_seq_one_letter_code
_entity_poly.pdbx_strand_id
1 'polypeptide(L)'
;MKNLTQEQWTESLEKDENAHILDVRTEEEFIEGYIPEASNLDIYKGQGFIDEVGKLDKSKNYYVYCRSGARSAQACALMNQQGIENAYNLMGGITEWVGEITHQ
;
A
#
# COMPACT_ATOMS: atom_id res chain seq x y z
N MET A 1 5.81 2.47 11.31
CA MET A 1 5.69 2.74 9.86
C MET A 1 7.02 3.21 9.31
N LYS A 2 7.40 2.77 8.14
CA LYS A 2 8.62 3.20 7.48
C LYS A 2 8.31 3.80 6.12
N ASN A 3 8.91 4.94 5.83
CA ASN A 3 8.89 5.54 4.50
C ASN A 3 10.10 5.03 3.73
N LEU A 4 9.88 4.36 2.62
CA LEU A 4 10.94 3.81 1.81
C LEU A 4 10.98 4.49 0.44
N THR A 5 12.20 4.67 -0.08
CA THR A 5 12.36 5.10 -1.47
C THR A 5 11.84 3.98 -2.37
N GLN A 6 11.58 4.30 -3.62
CA GLN A 6 11.11 3.30 -4.58
C GLN A 6 12.11 2.13 -4.70
N GLU A 7 13.38 2.43 -4.73
CA GLU A 7 14.43 1.40 -4.78
C GLU A 7 14.39 0.49 -3.56
N GLN A 8 14.31 1.06 -2.35
CA GLN A 8 14.25 0.29 -1.11
C GLN A 8 12.97 -0.55 -1.02
N TRP A 9 11.85 0.05 -1.39
CA TRP A 9 10.53 -0.59 -1.35
C TRP A 9 10.50 -1.80 -2.29
N THR A 10 10.98 -1.60 -3.53
CA THR A 10 11.02 -2.66 -4.55
C THR A 10 11.99 -3.78 -4.16
N GLU A 11 13.17 -3.41 -3.69
CA GLU A 11 14.17 -4.40 -3.28
C GLU A 11 13.67 -5.26 -2.12
N SER A 12 13.07 -4.64 -1.12
CA SER A 12 12.50 -5.37 0.02
C SER A 12 11.35 -6.27 -0.42
N LEU A 13 10.49 -5.76 -1.30
CA LEU A 13 9.34 -6.50 -1.82
C LEU A 13 9.78 -7.78 -2.55
N GLU A 14 10.80 -7.68 -3.38
CA GLU A 14 11.29 -8.81 -4.17
C GLU A 14 11.83 -9.96 -3.31
N LYS A 15 12.33 -9.65 -2.13
CA LYS A 15 12.92 -10.64 -1.22
C LYS A 15 11.93 -11.15 -0.18
N ASP A 16 10.73 -10.61 -0.15
CA ASP A 16 9.77 -10.85 0.91
C ASP A 16 8.67 -11.82 0.47
N GLU A 17 8.75 -13.05 0.97
CA GLU A 17 7.76 -14.08 0.65
C GLU A 17 6.41 -13.87 1.31
N ASN A 18 6.34 -12.98 2.31
CA ASN A 18 5.11 -12.67 3.02
C ASN A 18 4.56 -11.29 2.64
N ALA A 19 4.99 -10.76 1.50
CA ALA A 19 4.62 -9.42 1.07
C ALA A 19 3.22 -9.36 0.46
N HIS A 20 2.51 -8.29 0.77
CA HIS A 20 1.26 -7.92 0.10
C HIS A 20 1.37 -6.46 -0.30
N ILE A 21 1.02 -6.18 -1.55
CA ILE A 21 1.01 -4.80 -2.06
C ILE A 21 -0.40 -4.25 -1.91
N LEU A 22 -0.52 -3.06 -1.32
CA LEU A 22 -1.79 -2.46 -1.01
C LEU A 22 -1.89 -1.06 -1.61
N ASP A 23 -2.83 -0.88 -2.52
CA ASP A 23 -3.16 0.41 -3.13
C ASP A 23 -4.30 1.04 -2.34
N VAL A 24 -4.05 2.17 -1.70
CA VAL A 24 -5.06 2.82 -0.85
C VAL A 24 -5.75 4.00 -1.52
N ARG A 25 -5.64 4.09 -2.84
CA ARG A 25 -6.35 5.08 -3.64
C ARG A 25 -7.81 4.68 -3.83
N THR A 26 -8.59 5.54 -4.48
CA THR A 26 -9.96 5.21 -4.83
C THR A 26 -10.00 4.08 -5.85
N GLU A 27 -11.15 3.41 -5.95
CA GLU A 27 -11.35 2.35 -6.94
C GLU A 27 -11.18 2.89 -8.36
N GLU A 28 -11.67 4.11 -8.63
CA GLU A 28 -11.52 4.73 -9.94
C GLU A 28 -10.06 4.93 -10.32
N GLU A 29 -9.24 5.40 -9.40
CA GLU A 29 -7.81 5.54 -9.63
C GLU A 29 -7.16 4.19 -9.89
N PHE A 30 -7.54 3.19 -9.10
CA PHE A 30 -7.00 1.83 -9.21
C PHE A 30 -7.27 1.23 -10.59
N ILE A 31 -8.50 1.36 -11.07
CA ILE A 31 -8.91 0.81 -12.37
C ILE A 31 -8.09 1.41 -13.51
N GLU A 32 -7.70 2.67 -13.42
CA GLU A 32 -6.91 3.35 -14.45
C GLU A 32 -5.48 2.82 -14.57
N GLY A 33 -4.98 2.15 -13.55
CA GLY A 33 -3.65 1.58 -13.59
C GLY A 33 -3.12 1.40 -12.17
N TYR A 34 -2.48 0.27 -11.91
CA TYR A 34 -1.96 -0.06 -10.58
C TYR A 34 -0.67 -0.88 -10.69
N ILE A 35 0.09 -0.90 -9.61
CA ILE A 35 1.29 -1.71 -9.54
C ILE A 35 0.87 -3.18 -9.55
N PRO A 36 1.48 -4.04 -10.40
CA PRO A 36 1.09 -5.45 -10.50
C PRO A 36 0.98 -6.14 -9.15
N GLU A 37 -0.05 -6.96 -9.00
CA GLU A 37 -0.39 -7.73 -7.80
C GLU A 37 -0.96 -6.91 -6.65
N ALA A 38 -1.13 -5.60 -6.79
CA ALA A 38 -1.73 -4.78 -5.75
C ALA A 38 -3.21 -5.10 -5.55
N SER A 39 -3.64 -5.07 -4.30
CA SER A 39 -5.06 -5.10 -3.93
C SER A 39 -5.47 -3.69 -3.58
N ASN A 40 -6.72 -3.34 -3.84
CA ASN A 40 -7.22 -1.98 -3.59
C ASN A 40 -8.04 -1.93 -2.29
N LEU A 41 -7.68 -0.98 -1.43
CA LEU A 41 -8.39 -0.69 -0.19
C LEU A 41 -8.47 0.82 -0.05
N ASP A 42 -9.59 1.42 -0.44
CA ASP A 42 -9.76 2.86 -0.48
C ASP A 42 -9.79 3.49 0.93
N ILE A 43 -8.76 4.29 1.25
CA ILE A 43 -8.65 4.95 2.56
C ILE A 43 -9.78 5.95 2.80
N TYR A 44 -10.39 6.49 1.74
CA TYR A 44 -11.49 7.45 1.88
C TYR A 44 -12.80 6.82 2.35
N LYS A 45 -12.87 5.50 2.44
CA LYS A 45 -14.07 4.82 2.97
C LYS A 45 -14.18 4.93 4.49
N GLY A 46 -13.25 5.63 5.13
CA GLY A 46 -13.34 5.88 6.57
C GLY A 46 -13.46 4.62 7.40
N GLN A 47 -14.58 4.43 8.08
CA GLN A 47 -14.79 3.24 8.91
C GLN A 47 -14.70 1.95 8.07
N GLY A 48 -15.15 1.98 6.81
CA GLY A 48 -15.03 0.83 5.91
C GLY A 48 -13.58 0.41 5.70
N PHE A 49 -12.68 1.38 5.54
CA PHE A 49 -11.25 1.10 5.43
C PHE A 49 -10.72 0.47 6.73
N ILE A 50 -11.09 1.03 7.87
CA ILE A 50 -10.67 0.52 9.18
C ILE A 50 -11.15 -0.93 9.37
N ASP A 51 -12.38 -1.21 9.01
CA ASP A 51 -12.95 -2.57 9.12
C ASP A 51 -12.20 -3.57 8.24
N GLU A 52 -11.87 -3.17 7.00
CA GLU A 52 -11.13 -4.03 6.08
C GLU A 52 -9.70 -4.29 6.59
N VAL A 53 -9.03 -3.26 7.11
CA VAL A 53 -7.70 -3.42 7.71
C VAL A 53 -7.76 -4.41 8.88
N GLY A 54 -8.83 -4.37 9.66
CA GLY A 54 -9.03 -5.29 10.78
C GLY A 54 -9.10 -6.75 10.37
N LYS A 55 -9.45 -7.02 9.11
CA LYS A 55 -9.54 -8.39 8.57
C LYS A 55 -8.23 -8.88 7.96
N LEU A 56 -7.25 -8.00 7.80
CA LEU A 56 -5.97 -8.38 7.21
C LEU A 56 -5.15 -9.26 8.15
N ASP A 57 -4.35 -10.13 7.55
CA ASP A 57 -3.42 -10.99 8.32
C ASP A 57 -2.30 -10.13 8.89
N LYS A 58 -2.26 -10.00 10.20
CA LYS A 58 -1.30 -9.13 10.90
C LYS A 58 0.13 -9.65 10.86
N SER A 59 0.32 -10.89 10.45
CA SER A 59 1.66 -11.50 10.34
C SER A 59 2.33 -11.21 9.00
N LYS A 60 1.62 -10.61 8.05
CA LYS A 60 2.15 -10.29 6.73
C LYS A 60 2.84 -8.93 6.74
N ASN A 61 3.61 -8.68 5.69
CA ASN A 61 4.31 -7.41 5.48
C ASN A 61 3.59 -6.66 4.36
N TYR A 62 3.18 -5.44 4.63
CA TYR A 62 2.36 -4.66 3.70
C TYR A 62 3.16 -3.54 3.06
N TYR A 63 3.17 -3.54 1.74
CA TYR A 63 3.85 -2.55 0.90
C TYR A 63 2.77 -1.66 0.33
N VAL A 64 2.67 -0.47 0.88
CA VAL A 64 1.51 0.41 0.72
C VAL A 64 1.85 1.62 -0.13
N TYR A 65 0.97 1.97 -1.06
CA TYR A 65 1.18 3.15 -1.88
C TYR A 65 -0.13 3.85 -2.19
N CYS A 66 0.00 5.11 -2.57
CA CYS A 66 -1.10 5.90 -3.08
C CYS A 66 -0.59 6.70 -4.27
N ARG A 67 -1.20 7.83 -4.58
CA ARG A 67 -0.77 8.66 -5.70
C ARG A 67 0.59 9.32 -5.47
N SER A 68 0.78 9.97 -4.32
CA SER A 68 1.97 10.75 -4.01
C SER A 68 2.69 10.37 -2.71
N GLY A 69 2.11 9.47 -1.92
CA GLY A 69 2.69 9.00 -0.65
C GLY A 69 1.99 9.53 0.61
N ALA A 70 1.12 10.53 0.51
CA ALA A 70 0.47 11.13 1.69
C ALA A 70 -0.63 10.24 2.28
N ARG A 71 -1.55 9.77 1.44
CA ARG A 71 -2.64 8.89 1.89
C ARG A 71 -2.08 7.56 2.41
N SER A 72 -1.07 7.02 1.74
CA SER A 72 -0.47 5.75 2.13
C SER A 72 0.31 5.86 3.43
N ALA A 73 0.93 7.01 3.71
CA ALA A 73 1.58 7.24 5.00
C ALA A 73 0.52 7.19 6.12
N GLN A 74 -0.62 7.83 5.90
CA GLN A 74 -1.74 7.80 6.85
C GLN A 74 -2.27 6.37 7.01
N ALA A 75 -2.41 5.64 5.91
CA ALA A 75 -2.85 4.25 5.94
C ALA A 75 -1.91 3.38 6.77
N CYS A 76 -0.60 3.53 6.58
CA CYS A 76 0.39 2.79 7.37
C CYS A 76 0.27 3.08 8.86
N ALA A 77 0.04 4.35 9.22
CA ALA A 77 -0.14 4.73 10.62
C ALA A 77 -1.38 4.06 11.22
N LEU A 78 -2.49 4.04 10.49
CA LEU A 78 -3.71 3.37 10.92
C LEU A 78 -3.50 1.87 11.06
N MET A 79 -2.78 1.27 10.12
CA MET A 79 -2.47 -0.16 10.16
C MET A 79 -1.62 -0.50 11.38
N ASN A 80 -0.62 0.32 11.70
CA ASN A 80 0.18 0.14 12.91
C ASN A 80 -0.68 0.18 14.16
N GLN A 81 -1.63 1.09 14.23
CA GLN A 81 -2.55 1.20 15.36
C GLN A 81 -3.38 -0.07 15.55
N GLN A 82 -3.64 -0.80 14.48
CA GLN A 82 -4.42 -2.03 14.54
C GLN A 82 -3.58 -3.29 14.71
N GLY A 83 -2.29 -3.13 14.96
CA GLY A 83 -1.42 -4.26 15.26
C GLY A 83 -0.66 -4.84 14.07
N ILE A 84 -0.74 -4.21 12.90
CA ILE A 84 0.08 -4.58 11.75
C ILE A 84 1.41 -3.85 11.89
N GLU A 85 2.45 -4.56 12.27
CA GLU A 85 3.75 -3.95 12.55
C GLU A 85 4.51 -3.54 11.31
N ASN A 86 4.40 -4.31 10.24
CA ASN A 86 5.20 -4.11 9.04
C ASN A 86 4.36 -3.51 7.92
N ALA A 87 4.31 -2.18 7.89
CA ALA A 87 3.66 -1.40 6.86
C ALA A 87 4.66 -0.38 6.32
N TYR A 88 4.99 -0.50 5.04
CA TYR A 88 6.03 0.29 4.39
C TYR A 88 5.41 1.20 3.34
N ASN A 89 5.64 2.50 3.49
CA ASN A 89 5.10 3.50 2.58
C ASN A 89 6.04 3.74 1.40
N LEU A 90 5.52 3.69 0.19
CA LEU A 90 6.27 4.05 -1.02
C LEU A 90 6.34 5.57 -1.16
N MET A 91 7.50 6.15 -0.91
CA MET A 91 7.71 7.59 -1.09
C MET A 91 7.53 7.95 -2.56
N GLY A 92 6.81 9.04 -2.81
CA GLY A 92 6.51 9.49 -4.16
C GLY A 92 5.33 8.79 -4.82
N GLY A 93 4.89 7.66 -4.28
CA GLY A 93 3.72 6.94 -4.76
C GLY A 93 3.82 6.49 -6.22
N ILE A 94 2.66 6.17 -6.80
CA ILE A 94 2.62 5.70 -8.19
C ILE A 94 2.98 6.81 -9.18
N THR A 95 2.83 8.07 -8.80
CA THR A 95 3.19 9.21 -9.67
C THR A 95 4.66 9.16 -10.08
N GLU A 96 5.55 8.75 -9.18
CA GLU A 96 6.98 8.67 -9.44
C GLU A 96 7.46 7.25 -9.76
N TRP A 97 6.52 6.30 -9.82
CA TRP A 97 6.84 4.90 -10.06
C TRP A 97 7.39 4.68 -11.47
N VAL A 98 8.53 4.00 -11.57
CA VAL A 98 9.18 3.69 -12.85
C VAL A 98 9.05 2.21 -13.25
N GLY A 99 8.41 1.39 -12.42
CA GLY A 99 8.20 -0.03 -12.70
C GLY A 99 6.96 -0.26 -13.57
N GLU A 100 6.57 -1.51 -13.68
CA GLU A 100 5.39 -1.89 -14.45
C GLU A 100 4.11 -1.34 -13.85
N ILE A 101 3.17 -1.02 -14.73
CA ILE A 101 1.79 -0.67 -14.38
C ILE A 101 0.89 -1.61 -15.16
N THR A 102 -0.08 -2.20 -14.48
CA THR A 102 -1.08 -3.04 -15.13
C THR A 102 -2.45 -2.39 -15.06
N HIS A 103 -3.38 -2.86 -15.88
CA HIS A 103 -4.75 -2.35 -15.97
C HIS A 103 -5.72 -3.52 -15.97
N GLN A 104 -6.94 -3.23 -15.54
CA GLN A 104 -8.02 -4.20 -15.67
C GLN A 104 -8.69 -4.13 -17.01
#